data_fd11e822c897917f970f5266a10ddc00
#
_entry.id   fd11e822c897917f970f5266a10ddc00
#
_cell.length_a   1.000
_cell.length_b   1.000
_cell.length_c   1.000
_cell.angle_alpha   90.00
_cell.angle_beta   90.00
_cell.angle_gamma   90.00
#
_symmetry.space_group_name_H-M   'P 1'
#
loop_
_entity.id
_entity.type
_entity.pdbx_description
1 polymer ?
#
loop_
_entity_poly.entity_id
_entity_poly.type
_entity_poly.pdbx_seq_one_letter_code
_entity_poly.pdbx_strand_id
1 'polypeptide(L)'
;HASSSNFVNAILRKIEKTDYEEFFQIGDDIERISKITSMPKWIVEELMKNNEIKKVEEICKNSNIKPKITIRVNSLKINKQELIKKLKEKGIECNEPQEKVDDFLILEKIKNIENIDEFKKGYFTIQDISAGQTARILNPQPGESVLDACSAPGGKTTYMAELMKNKGKIE
;
A
#
# COMPACT_ATOMS: atom_id res chain seq x y z
N HIS A 1 4.15 -7.56 36.52
CA HIS A 1 4.19 -6.22 37.02
C HIS A 1 3.16 -5.28 36.36
N ALA A 2 1.88 -5.45 36.76
CA ALA A 2 0.75 -4.66 36.21
C ALA A 2 0.88 -3.14 36.49
N SER A 3 1.53 -2.75 37.59
CA SER A 3 1.74 -1.33 37.94
C SER A 3 2.65 -0.59 36.96
N SER A 4 3.70 -1.26 36.46
CA SER A 4 4.63 -0.66 35.48
C SER A 4 3.95 -0.46 34.12
N SER A 5 3.11 -1.38 33.70
CA SER A 5 2.32 -1.26 32.46
C SER A 5 1.35 -0.09 32.53
N ASN A 6 0.65 0.09 33.64
CA ASN A 6 -0.28 1.21 33.84
C ASN A 6 0.44 2.55 33.84
N PHE A 7 1.62 2.65 34.44
CA PHE A 7 2.44 3.85 34.45
C PHE A 7 2.93 4.21 33.03
N VAL A 8 3.47 3.24 32.29
CA VAL A 8 3.89 3.44 30.90
C VAL A 8 2.71 3.88 30.02
N ASN A 9 1.56 3.23 30.14
CA ASN A 9 0.36 3.59 29.39
C ASN A 9 -0.15 5.00 29.73
N ALA A 10 -0.05 5.43 31.01
CA ALA A 10 -0.42 6.78 31.40
C ALA A 10 0.51 7.83 30.79
N ILE A 11 1.80 7.55 30.72
CA ILE A 11 2.78 8.43 30.04
C ILE A 11 2.49 8.48 28.54
N LEU A 12 2.32 7.33 27.89
CA LEU A 12 2.03 7.28 26.44
C LEU A 12 0.76 8.05 26.07
N ARG A 13 -0.31 7.92 26.86
CA ARG A 13 -1.55 8.69 26.65
C ARG A 13 -1.37 10.21 26.86
N LYS A 14 -0.46 10.61 27.73
CA LYS A 14 -0.14 12.03 27.93
C LYS A 14 0.70 12.55 26.75
N ILE A 15 1.62 11.74 26.28
CA ILE A 15 2.43 12.02 25.09
C ILE A 15 1.52 12.21 23.86
N GLU A 16 0.59 11.29 23.61
CA GLU A 16 -0.36 11.34 22.47
C GLU A 16 -1.19 12.62 22.41
N LYS A 17 -1.43 13.27 23.58
CA LYS A 17 -2.23 14.52 23.68
C LYS A 17 -1.40 15.79 23.62
N THR A 18 -0.09 15.69 23.56
CA THR A 18 0.79 16.85 23.57
C THR A 18 1.19 17.18 22.13
N ASP A 19 1.00 18.43 21.74
CA ASP A 19 1.52 18.92 20.46
C ASP A 19 3.02 19.08 20.57
N TYR A 20 3.74 18.19 19.89
CA TYR A 20 5.20 18.16 19.90
C TYR A 20 5.83 18.98 18.78
N GLU A 21 5.06 19.50 17.83
CA GLU A 21 5.61 20.24 16.69
C GLU A 21 6.43 21.46 17.18
N GLU A 22 5.98 22.13 18.24
CA GLU A 22 6.73 23.25 18.84
C GLU A 22 8.10 22.83 19.45
N PHE A 23 8.19 21.60 19.98
CA PHE A 23 9.43 21.11 20.58
C PHE A 23 10.50 20.70 19.55
N PHE A 24 10.09 20.46 18.30
CA PHE A 24 10.99 20.02 17.23
C PHE A 24 11.39 21.12 16.26
N GLN A 25 11.08 22.36 16.57
CA GLN A 25 11.54 23.53 15.78
C GLN A 25 13.01 23.90 16.05
N ILE A 26 13.78 23.00 16.66
CA ILE A 26 15.19 23.20 17.01
C ILE A 26 16.05 22.50 15.97
N GLY A 27 16.99 23.25 15.38
CA GLY A 27 17.94 22.73 14.41
C GLY A 27 17.68 23.24 12.99
N ASP A 28 18.40 22.66 12.05
CA ASP A 28 18.15 22.90 10.63
C ASP A 28 16.90 22.12 10.13
N ASP A 29 16.50 22.41 8.91
CA ASP A 29 15.30 21.80 8.34
C ASP A 29 15.40 20.28 8.21
N ILE A 30 16.59 19.74 7.97
CA ILE A 30 16.83 18.29 7.88
C ILE A 30 16.57 17.65 9.24
N GLU A 31 17.12 18.24 10.29
CA GLU A 31 16.95 17.74 11.65
C GLU A 31 15.49 17.85 12.10
N ARG A 32 14.85 18.97 11.82
CA ARG A 32 13.43 19.20 12.12
C ARG A 32 12.55 18.15 11.43
N ILE A 33 12.65 17.99 10.10
CA ILE A 33 11.86 17.01 9.34
C ILE A 33 12.12 15.60 9.85
N SER A 34 13.39 15.25 10.06
CA SER A 34 13.78 13.94 10.59
C SER A 34 13.08 13.63 11.93
N LYS A 35 13.05 14.58 12.84
CA LYS A 35 12.43 14.41 14.17
C LYS A 35 10.90 14.30 14.10
N ILE A 36 10.23 15.25 13.41
CA ILE A 36 8.77 15.27 13.35
C ILE A 36 8.17 14.10 12.58
N THR A 37 8.93 13.53 11.63
CA THR A 37 8.46 12.42 10.79
C THR A 37 9.08 11.07 11.18
N SER A 38 10.00 11.05 12.15
CA SER A 38 10.79 9.86 12.49
C SER A 38 11.56 9.28 11.30
N MET A 39 11.82 10.10 10.27
CA MET A 39 12.57 9.69 9.09
C MET A 39 14.07 9.82 9.35
N PRO A 40 14.91 8.81 9.03
CA PRO A 40 16.37 8.93 9.18
C PRO A 40 16.90 10.15 8.42
N LYS A 41 17.84 10.91 9.07
CA LYS A 41 18.41 12.14 8.47
C LYS A 41 18.93 11.93 7.06
N TRP A 42 19.66 10.84 6.82
CA TRP A 42 20.24 10.56 5.51
C TRP A 42 19.18 10.40 4.39
N ILE A 43 17.98 9.93 4.73
CA ILE A 43 16.86 9.87 3.76
C ILE A 43 16.35 11.28 3.45
N VAL A 44 16.21 12.12 4.48
CA VAL A 44 15.81 13.52 4.31
C VAL A 44 16.82 14.27 3.43
N GLU A 45 18.12 14.10 3.71
CA GLU A 45 19.22 14.66 2.92
C GLU A 45 19.17 14.21 1.45
N GLU A 46 18.92 12.92 1.21
CA GLU A 46 18.84 12.37 -0.13
C GLU A 46 17.63 12.94 -0.91
N LEU A 47 16.47 13.05 -0.24
CA LEU A 47 15.28 13.66 -0.81
C LEU A 47 15.47 15.15 -1.13
N MET A 48 16.21 15.87 -0.28
CA MET A 48 16.51 17.30 -0.46
C MET A 48 17.38 17.61 -1.68
N LYS A 49 18.12 16.61 -2.23
CA LYS A 49 18.94 16.83 -3.43
C LYS A 49 18.12 17.20 -4.67
N ASN A 50 16.88 16.71 -4.75
CA ASN A 50 16.04 16.83 -5.95
C ASN A 50 14.66 17.43 -5.67
N ASN A 51 14.38 17.84 -4.44
CA ASN A 51 13.08 18.35 -4.06
C ASN A 51 13.20 19.58 -3.14
N GLU A 52 12.23 20.47 -3.23
CA GLU A 52 12.10 21.58 -2.28
C GLU A 52 11.69 21.06 -0.88
N ILE A 53 12.08 21.79 0.15
CA ILE A 53 11.86 21.42 1.55
C ILE A 53 10.41 21.07 1.88
N LYS A 54 9.44 21.85 1.40
CA LYS A 54 8.02 21.60 1.61
C LYS A 54 7.60 20.24 1.05
N LYS A 55 8.12 19.88 -0.13
CA LYS A 55 7.86 18.60 -0.78
C LYS A 55 8.47 17.45 -0.03
N VAL A 56 9.69 17.63 0.48
CA VAL A 56 10.37 16.62 1.32
C VAL A 56 9.59 16.36 2.59
N GLU A 57 9.14 17.40 3.27
CA GLU A 57 8.32 17.27 4.49
C GLU A 57 7.00 16.55 4.20
N GLU A 58 6.33 16.87 3.08
CA GLU A 58 5.12 16.19 2.64
C GLU A 58 5.36 14.70 2.36
N ILE A 59 6.44 14.36 1.64
CA ILE A 59 6.83 12.96 1.36
C ILE A 59 7.05 12.20 2.67
N CYS A 60 7.82 12.77 3.59
CA CYS A 60 8.12 12.14 4.87
C CYS A 60 6.87 11.97 5.74
N LYS A 61 5.98 12.97 5.81
CA LYS A 61 4.69 12.88 6.51
C LYS A 61 3.80 11.80 5.90
N ASN A 62 3.69 11.76 4.57
CA ASN A 62 2.87 10.77 3.86
C ASN A 62 3.38 9.34 4.04
N SER A 63 4.70 9.16 4.21
CA SER A 63 5.29 7.83 4.48
C SER A 63 4.85 7.23 5.82
N ASN A 64 4.39 8.05 6.75
CA ASN A 64 3.88 7.61 8.05
C ASN A 64 2.37 7.32 8.06
N ILE A 65 1.66 7.64 6.98
CA ILE A 65 0.23 7.36 6.88
C ILE A 65 0.05 5.86 6.70
N LYS A 66 -0.84 5.27 7.50
CA LYS A 66 -1.19 3.86 7.36
C LYS A 66 -1.71 3.58 5.94
N PRO A 67 -1.06 2.69 5.19
CA PRO A 67 -1.49 2.39 3.83
C PRO A 67 -2.88 1.77 3.81
N LYS A 68 -3.66 2.13 2.81
CA LYS A 68 -4.94 1.47 2.54
C LYS A 68 -4.68 0.07 1.97
N ILE A 69 -5.56 -0.87 2.29
CA ILE A 69 -5.45 -2.21 1.71
C ILE A 69 -6.00 -2.15 0.29
N THR A 70 -5.11 -2.30 -0.67
CA THR A 70 -5.45 -2.34 -2.09
C THR A 70 -5.42 -3.78 -2.58
N ILE A 71 -6.42 -4.14 -3.36
CA ILE A 71 -6.54 -5.46 -3.99
C ILE A 71 -6.64 -5.32 -5.51
N ARG A 72 -6.09 -6.31 -6.21
CA ARG A 72 -6.29 -6.49 -7.65
C ARG A 72 -7.29 -7.61 -7.88
N VAL A 73 -8.31 -7.33 -8.69
CA VAL A 73 -9.33 -8.30 -9.11
C VAL A 73 -8.71 -9.30 -10.08
N ASN A 74 -8.91 -10.57 -9.86
CA ASN A 74 -8.49 -11.62 -10.79
C ASN A 74 -9.51 -11.73 -11.93
N SER A 75 -9.26 -11.06 -13.02
CA SER A 75 -10.16 -10.98 -14.19
C SER A 75 -10.37 -12.32 -14.89
N LEU A 76 -9.51 -13.32 -14.64
CA LEU A 76 -9.71 -14.68 -15.15
C LEU A 76 -10.79 -15.46 -14.40
N LYS A 77 -11.16 -15.01 -13.20
CA LYS A 77 -12.09 -15.73 -12.31
C LYS A 77 -13.38 -15.00 -12.03
N ILE A 78 -13.35 -13.66 -12.00
CA ILE A 78 -14.49 -12.85 -11.62
C ILE A 78 -14.39 -11.46 -12.25
N ASN A 79 -15.52 -10.84 -12.55
CA ASN A 79 -15.54 -9.42 -12.90
C ASN A 79 -15.59 -8.53 -11.64
N LYS A 80 -15.16 -7.28 -11.80
CA LYS A 80 -15.04 -6.31 -10.70
C LYS A 80 -16.36 -6.06 -9.99
N GLN A 81 -17.44 -5.88 -10.72
CA GLN A 81 -18.77 -5.56 -10.17
C GLN A 81 -19.32 -6.72 -9.34
N GLU A 82 -19.12 -7.95 -9.82
CA GLU A 82 -19.55 -9.15 -9.08
C GLU A 82 -18.72 -9.30 -7.78
N LEU A 83 -17.41 -9.03 -7.82
CA LEU A 83 -16.58 -9.06 -6.62
C LEU A 83 -17.03 -8.00 -5.61
N ILE A 84 -17.29 -6.76 -6.05
CA ILE A 84 -17.79 -5.68 -5.19
C ILE A 84 -19.11 -6.11 -4.52
N LYS A 85 -20.03 -6.69 -5.27
CA LYS A 85 -21.30 -7.18 -4.72
C LYS A 85 -21.09 -8.22 -3.63
N LYS A 86 -20.25 -9.24 -3.89
CA LYS A 86 -19.95 -10.31 -2.91
C LYS A 86 -19.29 -9.79 -1.65
N LEU A 87 -18.35 -8.84 -1.77
CA LEU A 87 -17.69 -8.24 -0.62
C LEU A 87 -18.65 -7.37 0.20
N LYS A 88 -19.52 -6.62 -0.48
CA LYS A 88 -20.54 -5.78 0.16
C LYS A 88 -21.57 -6.62 0.94
N GLU A 89 -21.97 -7.78 0.43
CA GLU A 89 -22.85 -8.73 1.12
C GLU A 89 -22.23 -9.23 2.44
N LYS A 90 -20.91 -9.18 2.57
CA LYS A 90 -20.15 -9.51 3.80
C LYS A 90 -19.83 -8.28 4.66
N GLY A 91 -20.37 -7.11 4.32
CA GLY A 91 -20.14 -5.87 5.04
C GLY A 91 -18.76 -5.23 4.78
N ILE A 92 -18.08 -5.63 3.71
CA ILE A 92 -16.78 -5.08 3.31
C ILE A 92 -17.03 -3.98 2.28
N GLU A 93 -16.64 -2.75 2.64
CA GLU A 93 -16.73 -1.60 1.75
C GLU A 93 -15.56 -1.59 0.77
N CYS A 94 -15.87 -1.35 -0.50
CA CYS A 94 -14.91 -1.26 -1.59
C CYS A 94 -15.02 0.10 -2.26
N ASN A 95 -13.89 0.78 -2.43
CA ASN A 95 -13.78 2.04 -3.14
C ASN A 95 -12.88 1.88 -4.36
N GLU A 96 -13.15 2.67 -5.38
CA GLU A 96 -12.24 2.76 -6.52
C GLU A 96 -11.06 3.68 -6.18
N PRO A 97 -9.84 3.33 -6.62
CA PRO A 97 -8.70 4.21 -6.47
C PRO A 97 -8.84 5.46 -7.34
N GLN A 98 -8.22 6.57 -6.90
CA GLN A 98 -8.25 7.83 -7.64
C GLN A 98 -7.54 7.72 -9.00
N GLU A 99 -6.57 6.85 -9.12
CA GLU A 99 -5.75 6.60 -10.30
C GLU A 99 -6.52 5.98 -11.47
N LYS A 100 -7.82 5.71 -11.33
CA LYS A 100 -8.69 5.09 -12.34
C LYS A 100 -8.09 3.83 -12.96
N VAL A 101 -7.66 2.92 -12.10
CA VAL A 101 -7.08 1.63 -12.48
C VAL A 101 -8.18 0.57 -12.38
N ASP A 102 -8.68 0.11 -13.51
CA ASP A 102 -9.90 -0.69 -13.59
C ASP A 102 -9.86 -2.00 -12.79
N ASP A 103 -8.68 -2.61 -12.67
CA ASP A 103 -8.52 -3.90 -12.02
C ASP A 103 -8.29 -3.80 -10.50
N PHE A 104 -8.26 -2.58 -9.94
CA PHE A 104 -7.95 -2.38 -8.52
C PHE A 104 -9.14 -1.86 -7.73
N LEU A 105 -9.17 -2.25 -6.44
CA LEU A 105 -10.12 -1.77 -5.44
C LEU A 105 -9.37 -1.49 -4.14
N ILE A 106 -9.87 -0.51 -3.39
CA ILE A 106 -9.43 -0.23 -2.02
C ILE A 106 -10.45 -0.82 -1.06
N LEU A 107 -10.00 -1.65 -0.12
CA LEU A 107 -10.84 -2.22 0.92
C LEU A 107 -10.75 -1.37 2.19
N GLU A 108 -11.91 -1.05 2.76
CA GLU A 108 -12.02 -0.31 4.01
C GLU A 108 -12.37 -1.23 5.17
N LYS A 109 -11.79 -0.94 6.36
CA LYS A 109 -12.13 -1.58 7.64
C LYS A 109 -12.05 -3.11 7.66
N ILE A 110 -11.21 -3.69 6.82
CA ILE A 110 -11.06 -5.14 6.76
C ILE A 110 -10.14 -5.67 7.86
N LYS A 111 -10.51 -6.78 8.45
CA LYS A 111 -9.68 -7.57 9.37
C LYS A 111 -9.60 -9.00 8.84
N ASN A 112 -8.44 -9.64 8.97
CA ASN A 112 -8.22 -11.05 8.62
C ASN A 112 -8.67 -11.40 7.19
N ILE A 113 -8.10 -10.69 6.22
CA ILE A 113 -8.41 -10.85 4.78
C ILE A 113 -8.24 -12.30 4.31
N GLU A 114 -7.31 -13.04 4.94
CA GLU A 114 -7.03 -14.45 4.70
C GLU A 114 -8.22 -15.37 5.00
N ASN A 115 -9.18 -14.91 5.80
CA ASN A 115 -10.37 -15.67 6.15
C ASN A 115 -11.54 -15.47 5.19
N ILE A 116 -11.42 -14.56 4.24
CA ILE A 116 -12.46 -14.25 3.25
C ILE A 116 -12.48 -15.34 2.17
N ASP A 117 -13.65 -15.91 1.91
CA ASP A 117 -13.79 -16.97 0.90
C ASP A 117 -13.39 -16.52 -0.49
N GLU A 118 -13.68 -15.27 -0.85
CA GLU A 118 -13.30 -14.66 -2.12
C GLU A 118 -11.78 -14.60 -2.28
N PHE A 119 -11.03 -14.33 -1.19
CA PHE A 119 -9.58 -14.39 -1.18
C PHE A 119 -9.08 -15.83 -1.34
N LYS A 120 -9.63 -16.78 -0.57
CA LYS A 120 -9.29 -18.21 -0.65
C LYS A 120 -9.56 -18.80 -2.05
N LYS A 121 -10.62 -18.34 -2.71
CA LYS A 121 -10.93 -18.72 -4.11
C LYS A 121 -10.03 -18.06 -5.14
N GLY A 122 -9.19 -17.10 -4.70
CA GLY A 122 -8.31 -16.34 -5.58
C GLY A 122 -9.05 -15.40 -6.53
N TYR A 123 -10.17 -14.84 -6.09
CA TYR A 123 -10.92 -13.84 -6.84
C TYR A 123 -10.21 -12.48 -6.84
N PHE A 124 -9.33 -12.26 -5.89
CA PHE A 124 -8.46 -11.10 -5.83
C PHE A 124 -7.14 -11.41 -5.13
N THR A 125 -6.17 -10.55 -5.34
CA THR A 125 -4.84 -10.59 -4.72
C THR A 125 -4.56 -9.26 -4.03
N ILE A 126 -3.92 -9.27 -2.86
CA ILE A 126 -3.43 -8.04 -2.23
C ILE A 126 -2.23 -7.56 -3.06
N GLN A 127 -2.36 -6.38 -3.63
CA GLN A 127 -1.28 -5.77 -4.40
C GLN A 127 -1.45 -4.25 -4.39
N ASP A 128 -0.36 -3.54 -4.16
CA ASP A 128 -0.31 -2.09 -4.33
C ASP A 128 -0.45 -1.70 -5.80
N ILE A 129 -1.11 -0.56 -6.07
CA ILE A 129 -1.34 -0.06 -7.42
C ILE A 129 -0.01 0.20 -8.14
N SER A 130 0.96 0.79 -7.43
CA SER A 130 2.28 1.08 -8.00
C SER A 130 3.01 -0.18 -8.43
N ALA A 131 2.90 -1.25 -7.65
CA ALA A 131 3.45 -2.56 -8.02
C ALA A 131 2.74 -3.17 -9.24
N GLY A 132 1.44 -2.92 -9.41
CA GLY A 132 0.66 -3.35 -10.57
C GLY A 132 0.99 -2.58 -11.85
N GLN A 133 1.41 -1.32 -11.73
CA GLN A 133 1.75 -0.49 -12.89
C GLN A 133 2.85 -1.09 -13.77
N THR A 134 3.81 -1.81 -13.19
CA THR A 134 4.87 -2.49 -13.97
C THR A 134 4.28 -3.44 -15.01
N ALA A 135 3.33 -4.29 -14.63
CA ALA A 135 2.68 -5.21 -15.55
C ALA A 135 1.83 -4.48 -16.60
N ARG A 136 1.16 -3.39 -16.20
CA ARG A 136 0.34 -2.56 -17.11
C ARG A 136 1.19 -1.82 -18.15
N ILE A 137 2.34 -1.28 -17.75
CA ILE A 137 3.26 -0.58 -18.66
C ILE A 137 3.85 -1.59 -19.65
N LEU A 138 4.24 -2.78 -19.18
CA LEU A 138 4.72 -3.84 -20.05
C LEU A 138 3.63 -4.30 -21.03
N ASN A 139 2.37 -4.35 -20.56
CA ASN A 139 1.19 -4.71 -21.34
C ASN A 139 1.35 -5.98 -22.19
N PRO A 140 1.74 -7.10 -21.59
CA PRO A 140 2.02 -8.32 -22.33
C PRO A 140 0.77 -8.87 -22.98
N GLN A 141 0.89 -9.31 -24.24
CA GLN A 141 -0.23 -9.81 -25.03
C GLN A 141 -0.35 -11.34 -24.96
N PRO A 142 -1.54 -11.89 -25.14
CA PRO A 142 -1.73 -13.35 -25.21
C PRO A 142 -0.82 -14.00 -26.24
N GLY A 143 -0.05 -15.01 -25.82
CA GLY A 143 0.88 -15.76 -26.67
C GLY A 143 2.33 -15.30 -26.57
N GLU A 144 2.63 -14.21 -25.91
CA GLU A 144 3.98 -13.72 -25.71
C GLU A 144 4.77 -14.55 -24.68
N SER A 145 6.09 -14.41 -24.72
CA SER A 145 7.01 -14.91 -23.70
C SER A 145 7.59 -13.74 -22.93
N VAL A 146 7.49 -13.77 -21.61
CA VAL A 146 7.91 -12.70 -20.70
C VAL A 146 8.88 -13.26 -19.67
N LEU A 147 9.94 -12.51 -19.36
CA LEU A 147 10.84 -12.79 -18.25
C LEU A 147 10.48 -11.91 -17.06
N ASP A 148 10.15 -12.52 -15.91
CA ASP A 148 9.99 -11.84 -14.63
C ASP A 148 11.19 -12.11 -13.72
N ALA A 149 12.24 -11.32 -13.88
CA ALA A 149 13.50 -11.47 -13.13
C ALA A 149 13.35 -11.19 -11.62
N CYS A 150 12.19 -10.65 -11.17
CA CYS A 150 11.89 -10.36 -9.76
C CYS A 150 10.52 -10.90 -9.39
N SER A 151 10.23 -12.15 -9.72
CA SER A 151 8.89 -12.76 -9.66
C SER A 151 8.31 -12.91 -8.24
N ALA A 152 9.15 -13.20 -7.24
CA ALA A 152 8.65 -13.42 -5.87
C ALA A 152 8.06 -12.15 -5.24
N PRO A 153 6.92 -12.25 -4.55
CA PRO A 153 6.05 -13.41 -4.27
C PRO A 153 5.00 -13.71 -5.36
N GLY A 154 5.12 -13.18 -6.57
CA GLY A 154 4.25 -13.53 -7.70
C GLY A 154 3.20 -12.47 -8.07
N GLY A 155 3.16 -11.33 -7.39
CA GLY A 155 2.13 -10.31 -7.63
C GLY A 155 2.17 -9.74 -9.06
N LYS A 156 3.35 -9.47 -9.61
CA LYS A 156 3.53 -8.99 -11.00
C LYS A 156 3.32 -10.14 -12.01
N THR A 157 3.94 -11.29 -11.73
CA THR A 157 3.82 -12.50 -12.55
C THR A 157 2.36 -12.89 -12.79
N THR A 158 1.56 -12.97 -11.72
CA THR A 158 0.15 -13.34 -11.85
C THR A 158 -0.66 -12.26 -12.56
N TYR A 159 -0.32 -10.99 -12.41
CA TYR A 159 -0.99 -9.92 -13.13
C TYR A 159 -0.68 -9.98 -14.65
N MET A 160 0.57 -10.22 -15.01
CA MET A 160 0.93 -10.45 -16.41
C MET A 160 0.18 -11.64 -17.00
N ALA A 161 0.05 -12.75 -16.25
CA ALA A 161 -0.74 -13.90 -16.68
C ALA A 161 -2.23 -13.55 -16.91
N GLU A 162 -2.81 -12.70 -16.08
CA GLU A 162 -4.18 -12.20 -16.27
C GLU A 162 -4.31 -11.35 -17.54
N LEU A 163 -3.38 -10.40 -17.77
CA LEU A 163 -3.36 -9.58 -18.99
C LEU A 163 -3.19 -10.45 -20.26
N MET A 164 -2.36 -11.47 -20.18
CA MET A 164 -2.15 -12.45 -21.26
C MET A 164 -3.32 -13.44 -21.40
N LYS A 165 -4.38 -13.32 -20.60
CA LYS A 165 -5.51 -14.28 -20.60
C LYS A 165 -5.06 -15.73 -20.41
N ASN A 166 -4.03 -15.92 -19.58
CA ASN A 166 -3.39 -17.19 -19.29
C ASN A 166 -2.89 -17.94 -20.55
N LYS A 167 -2.47 -17.19 -21.57
CA LYS A 167 -1.92 -17.72 -22.84
C LYS A 167 -0.53 -17.13 -23.05
N GLY A 168 0.49 -17.99 -23.18
CA GLY A 168 1.88 -17.56 -23.33
C GLY A 168 2.79 -18.20 -22.29
N LYS A 169 3.97 -17.64 -22.09
CA LYS A 169 4.98 -18.14 -21.16
C LYS A 169 5.49 -16.99 -20.29
N ILE A 170 5.61 -17.24 -18.97
CA ILE A 170 6.30 -16.34 -18.04
C ILE A 170 7.38 -17.14 -17.33
N GLU A 171 8.61 -16.70 -17.40
CA GLU A 171 9.80 -17.32 -16.79
C GLU A 171 10.34 -16.45 -15.67
#